data_61b8c44ae6ccb5bb4a5a1a3cedd06649
#
_entry.id   61b8c44ae6ccb5bb4a5a1a3cedd06649
#
_cell.length_a   1.000
_cell.length_b   1.000
_cell.length_c   1.000
_cell.angle_alpha   90.00
_cell.angle_beta   90.00
_cell.angle_gamma   90.00
#
_symmetry.space_group_name_H-M   'P 1'
#
loop_
_entity.id
_entity.type
_entity.pdbx_description
1 polymer ?
#
loop_
_entity_poly.entity_id
_entity_poly.type
_entity_poly.pdbx_seq_one_letter_code
_entity_poly.pdbx_strand_id
1 'polypeptide(L)'
;MLPQTSLRLREYEMALAHTPVLLEELVELVDPRPGETAVDCTFGAGGHARAVAARLGAGGRLIACDRDPSVAEYYHEVAAAAPCPVELYHGDFADVLAGRPDASADVVYMDLGVSSMQLDRRERGFSYAYDAPLDMRMDPEAGVTAADLVNTLSQDELTDIFRRYGEERFSRQIARAIVRRRAEQPFERTGDLVEVVRAAIPAPRRFGDGHPAKRVFQALRIVVNEELDALERALPAAVRLLRPGG
;
A
#
# COMPACT_ATOMS: atom_id res chain seq x y z
N MET A 1 28.17 -30.61 -2.03
CA MET A 1 28.53 -29.50 -2.94
C MET A 1 27.33 -29.29 -3.87
N LEU A 2 26.36 -28.46 -3.48
CA LEU A 2 25.18 -28.14 -4.30
C LEU A 2 25.56 -27.00 -5.25
N PRO A 3 25.09 -27.01 -6.49
CA PRO A 3 25.62 -26.15 -7.54
C PRO A 3 25.19 -24.69 -7.34
N GLN A 4 26.17 -23.79 -7.44
CA GLN A 4 26.02 -22.31 -7.43
C GLN A 4 25.02 -21.78 -8.46
N THR A 5 24.54 -22.60 -9.37
CA THR A 5 23.55 -22.27 -10.42
C THR A 5 22.14 -22.04 -9.85
N SER A 6 21.78 -22.70 -8.74
CA SER A 6 20.43 -22.56 -8.14
C SER A 6 20.26 -21.26 -7.34
N LEU A 7 21.34 -20.73 -6.77
CA LEU A 7 21.33 -19.43 -6.08
C LEU A 7 21.20 -18.28 -7.09
N ARG A 8 21.96 -18.30 -8.18
CA ARG A 8 21.87 -17.27 -9.23
C ARG A 8 20.54 -17.27 -9.98
N LEU A 9 19.89 -18.44 -10.14
CA LEU A 9 18.54 -18.50 -10.72
C LEU A 9 17.49 -17.91 -9.78
N ARG A 10 17.59 -18.16 -8.47
CA ARG A 10 16.71 -17.51 -7.47
C ARG A 10 16.95 -16.00 -7.35
N GLU A 11 18.21 -15.57 -7.39
CA GLU A 11 18.57 -14.16 -7.43
C GLU A 11 18.05 -13.47 -8.71
N TYR A 12 18.09 -14.16 -9.85
CA TYR A 12 17.56 -13.67 -11.13
C TYR A 12 16.02 -13.68 -11.15
N GLU A 13 15.38 -14.69 -10.59
CA GLU A 13 13.92 -14.76 -10.43
C GLU A 13 13.40 -13.75 -9.41
N MET A 14 14.12 -13.50 -8.32
CA MET A 14 13.78 -12.44 -7.35
C MET A 14 14.00 -11.03 -7.92
N ALA A 15 15.02 -10.82 -8.74
CA ALA A 15 15.26 -9.56 -9.44
C ALA A 15 14.23 -9.28 -10.55
N LEU A 16 13.61 -10.32 -11.11
CA LEU A 16 12.51 -10.19 -12.08
C LEU A 16 11.13 -10.08 -11.42
N ALA A 17 11.02 -10.38 -10.11
CA ALA A 17 9.73 -10.55 -9.46
C ALA A 17 8.97 -9.23 -9.26
N HIS A 18 9.64 -8.10 -9.02
CA HIS A 18 8.95 -6.82 -8.78
C HIS A 18 9.81 -5.61 -9.17
N THR A 19 9.74 -5.20 -10.42
CA THR A 19 10.17 -3.85 -10.78
C THR A 19 9.14 -2.87 -10.23
N PRO A 20 9.54 -1.92 -9.34
CA PRO A 20 8.63 -0.92 -8.84
C PRO A 20 8.01 -0.10 -9.98
N VAL A 21 6.77 0.29 -9.78
CA VAL A 21 6.07 1.14 -10.77
C VAL A 21 6.76 2.50 -10.82
N LEU A 22 7.03 3.01 -12.02
CA LEU A 22 7.66 4.32 -12.24
C LEU A 22 8.99 4.51 -11.50
N LEU A 23 9.82 3.44 -11.40
CA LEU A 23 11.08 3.48 -10.67
C LEU A 23 12.05 4.53 -11.22
N GLU A 24 12.24 4.55 -12.55
CA GLU A 24 13.15 5.46 -13.20
C GLU A 24 12.64 6.90 -13.11
N GLU A 25 11.35 7.10 -13.34
CA GLU A 25 10.68 8.40 -13.27
C GLU A 25 10.72 8.98 -11.85
N LEU A 26 10.51 8.15 -10.83
CA LEU A 26 10.62 8.58 -9.43
C LEU A 26 12.05 9.05 -9.14
N VAL A 27 13.06 8.24 -9.45
CA VAL A 27 14.46 8.57 -9.18
C VAL A 27 14.92 9.81 -9.96
N GLU A 28 14.46 9.99 -11.20
CA GLU A 28 14.73 11.20 -11.99
C GLU A 28 14.06 12.45 -11.40
N LEU A 29 12.81 12.32 -10.95
CA LEU A 29 12.04 13.44 -10.41
C LEU A 29 12.59 13.94 -9.08
N VAL A 30 12.93 13.01 -8.15
CA VAL A 30 13.44 13.37 -6.83
C VAL A 30 14.94 13.69 -6.84
N ASP A 31 15.67 13.34 -7.91
CA ASP A 31 17.09 13.61 -8.18
C ASP A 31 18.00 13.52 -6.93
N PRO A 32 18.02 12.37 -6.22
CA PRO A 32 18.77 12.27 -4.97
C PRO A 32 20.26 12.37 -5.25
N ARG A 33 20.98 13.18 -4.44
CA ARG A 33 22.40 13.45 -4.63
C ARG A 33 23.26 12.81 -3.54
N PRO A 34 24.55 12.55 -3.84
CA PRO A 34 25.47 12.02 -2.86
C PRO A 34 25.55 12.88 -1.58
N GLY A 35 25.38 12.26 -0.43
CA GLY A 35 25.45 12.91 0.88
C GLY A 35 24.14 13.45 1.41
N GLU A 36 23.05 13.38 0.65
CA GLU A 36 21.71 13.82 1.06
C GLU A 36 21.03 12.82 1.98
N THR A 37 19.99 13.31 2.66
CA THR A 37 19.06 12.50 3.47
C THR A 37 17.73 12.37 2.73
N ALA A 38 17.34 11.14 2.40
CA ALA A 38 16.05 10.85 1.81
C ALA A 38 15.12 10.14 2.81
N VAL A 39 13.81 10.35 2.66
CA VAL A 39 12.75 9.68 3.41
C VAL A 39 11.84 8.95 2.45
N ASP A 40 11.79 7.62 2.59
CA ASP A 40 10.85 6.72 1.93
C ASP A 40 9.67 6.46 2.85
N CYS A 41 8.51 6.98 2.51
CA CYS A 41 7.30 6.84 3.33
C CYS A 41 6.57 5.51 3.11
N THR A 42 6.98 4.71 2.11
CA THR A 42 6.28 3.50 1.64
C THR A 42 7.29 2.45 1.20
N PHE A 43 8.06 1.92 2.16
CA PHE A 43 9.19 1.06 1.88
C PHE A 43 8.84 -0.18 1.02
N GLY A 44 7.71 -0.85 1.32
CA GLY A 44 7.25 -2.04 0.61
C GLY A 44 8.32 -3.12 0.52
N ALA A 45 8.61 -3.61 -0.69
CA ALA A 45 9.68 -4.56 -0.95
C ALA A 45 11.08 -3.89 -1.13
N GLY A 46 11.17 -2.57 -0.92
CA GLY A 46 12.43 -1.83 -0.94
C GLY A 46 13.00 -1.53 -2.33
N GLY A 47 12.21 -1.64 -3.38
CA GLY A 47 12.70 -1.40 -4.74
C GLY A 47 13.11 0.06 -4.98
N HIS A 48 12.24 1.02 -4.63
CA HIS A 48 12.57 2.46 -4.68
C HIS A 48 13.70 2.80 -3.71
N ALA A 49 13.63 2.27 -2.48
CA ALA A 49 14.66 2.45 -1.45
C ALA A 49 16.07 2.08 -1.93
N ARG A 50 16.23 0.94 -2.64
CA ARG A 50 17.52 0.52 -3.24
C ARG A 50 18.04 1.53 -4.25
N ALA A 51 17.18 1.97 -5.15
CA ALA A 51 17.57 2.89 -6.23
C ALA A 51 17.95 4.27 -5.68
N VAL A 52 17.19 4.78 -4.73
CA VAL A 52 17.48 6.05 -4.05
C VAL A 52 18.77 5.93 -3.22
N ALA A 53 18.93 4.88 -2.39
CA ALA A 53 20.14 4.67 -1.61
C ALA A 53 21.42 4.61 -2.47
N ALA A 54 21.35 3.99 -3.65
CA ALA A 54 22.47 3.94 -4.58
C ALA A 54 22.91 5.34 -5.05
N ARG A 55 21.99 6.28 -5.23
CA ARG A 55 22.27 7.67 -5.59
C ARG A 55 22.82 8.49 -4.44
N LEU A 56 22.31 8.25 -3.22
CA LEU A 56 22.77 8.92 -2.00
C LEU A 56 24.26 8.61 -1.68
N GLY A 57 24.77 7.44 -2.07
CA GLY A 57 26.15 7.03 -1.85
C GLY A 57 26.53 6.94 -0.38
N ALA A 58 27.81 6.65 -0.09
CA ALA A 58 28.30 6.37 1.27
C ALA A 58 28.14 7.53 2.27
N GLY A 59 28.03 8.76 1.81
CA GLY A 59 27.83 9.94 2.65
C GLY A 59 26.38 10.27 2.96
N GLY A 60 25.43 9.60 2.31
CA GLY A 60 24.01 9.85 2.46
C GLY A 60 23.36 9.05 3.58
N ARG A 61 22.03 9.19 3.69
CA ARG A 61 21.20 8.46 4.65
C ARG A 61 19.81 8.23 4.08
N LEU A 62 19.28 7.04 4.26
CA LEU A 62 17.90 6.71 3.92
C LEU A 62 17.11 6.39 5.18
N ILE A 63 16.02 7.10 5.38
CA ILE A 63 15.02 6.83 6.41
C ILE A 63 13.82 6.22 5.68
N ALA A 64 13.45 5.01 6.05
CA ALA A 64 12.31 4.31 5.48
C ALA A 64 11.24 4.06 6.52
N CYS A 65 9.98 4.07 6.13
CA CYS A 65 8.88 3.63 6.97
C CYS A 65 7.85 2.82 6.19
N ASP A 66 7.17 1.95 6.90
CA ASP A 66 6.03 1.21 6.40
C ASP A 66 5.17 0.77 7.59
N ARG A 67 3.86 0.70 7.37
CA ARG A 67 2.92 0.18 8.39
C ARG A 67 2.79 -1.34 8.35
N ASP A 68 3.19 -1.99 7.24
CA ASP A 68 3.15 -3.43 7.11
C ASP A 68 4.40 -4.06 7.75
N PRO A 69 4.28 -4.81 8.86
CA PRO A 69 5.46 -5.37 9.54
C PRO A 69 6.21 -6.39 8.67
N SER A 70 5.57 -6.95 7.65
CA SER A 70 6.21 -7.94 6.78
C SER A 70 7.32 -7.36 5.89
N VAL A 71 7.43 -6.03 5.78
CA VAL A 71 8.54 -5.36 5.07
C VAL A 71 9.90 -5.65 5.71
N ALA A 72 9.94 -6.06 6.98
CA ALA A 72 11.17 -6.44 7.68
C ALA A 72 11.93 -7.57 6.96
N GLU A 73 11.22 -8.44 6.24
CA GLU A 73 11.83 -9.51 5.44
C GLU A 73 12.74 -8.95 4.32
N TYR A 74 12.38 -7.82 3.74
CA TYR A 74 13.11 -7.16 2.65
C TYR A 74 14.13 -6.15 3.15
N TYR A 75 13.88 -5.56 4.32
CA TYR A 75 14.74 -4.52 4.90
C TYR A 75 16.18 -4.95 5.09
N HIS A 76 16.41 -6.14 5.67
CA HIS A 76 17.76 -6.61 5.94
C HIS A 76 18.61 -6.73 4.68
N GLU A 77 18.01 -7.17 3.58
CA GLU A 77 18.70 -7.28 2.30
C GLU A 77 19.00 -5.91 1.70
N VAL A 78 18.02 -4.98 1.76
CA VAL A 78 18.22 -3.60 1.28
C VAL A 78 19.32 -2.90 2.09
N ALA A 79 19.24 -2.97 3.42
CA ALA A 79 20.21 -2.33 4.30
C ALA A 79 21.63 -2.89 4.14
N ALA A 80 21.77 -4.21 3.91
CA ALA A 80 23.06 -4.84 3.69
C ALA A 80 23.71 -4.48 2.34
N ALA A 81 22.89 -4.20 1.31
CA ALA A 81 23.36 -3.85 -0.03
C ALA A 81 23.53 -2.34 -0.24
N ALA A 82 22.89 -1.51 0.59
CA ALA A 82 22.93 -0.05 0.45
C ALA A 82 24.32 0.51 0.73
N PRO A 83 24.78 1.51 -0.03
CA PRO A 83 26.05 2.20 0.22
C PRO A 83 26.00 3.14 1.43
N CYS A 84 24.80 3.51 1.91
CA CYS A 84 24.56 4.42 3.03
C CYS A 84 23.77 3.72 4.14
N PRO A 85 23.76 4.27 5.37
CA PRO A 85 22.86 3.83 6.43
C PRO A 85 21.39 3.88 5.99
N VAL A 86 20.66 2.80 6.24
CA VAL A 86 19.22 2.69 6.04
C VAL A 86 18.57 2.41 7.39
N GLU A 87 17.57 3.22 7.76
CA GLU A 87 16.81 3.04 9.00
C GLU A 87 15.35 2.76 8.66
N LEU A 88 14.78 1.69 9.20
CA LEU A 88 13.38 1.35 9.01
C LEU A 88 12.57 1.66 10.28
N TYR A 89 11.48 2.37 10.11
CA TYR A 89 10.48 2.66 11.14
C TYR A 89 9.18 1.94 10.80
N HIS A 90 8.71 1.10 11.70
CA HIS A 90 7.39 0.47 11.57
C HIS A 90 6.31 1.43 12.07
N GLY A 91 5.33 1.74 11.23
CA GLY A 91 4.19 2.58 11.57
C GLY A 91 3.70 3.48 10.44
N ASP A 92 2.75 4.34 10.78
CA ASP A 92 2.19 5.33 9.87
C ASP A 92 3.25 6.37 9.50
N PHE A 93 3.44 6.61 8.21
CA PHE A 93 4.41 7.59 7.72
C PHE A 93 4.13 9.01 8.23
N ALA A 94 2.86 9.38 8.47
CA ALA A 94 2.53 10.70 9.02
C ALA A 94 3.11 10.89 10.43
N ASP A 95 3.04 9.87 11.26
CA ASP A 95 3.58 9.90 12.63
C ASP A 95 5.12 9.89 12.61
N VAL A 96 5.72 9.11 11.71
CA VAL A 96 7.18 9.09 11.51
C VAL A 96 7.67 10.46 11.06
N LEU A 97 7.02 11.10 10.09
CA LEU A 97 7.40 12.44 9.63
C LEU A 97 7.18 13.51 10.72
N ALA A 98 6.06 13.43 11.46
CA ALA A 98 5.76 14.38 12.53
C ALA A 98 6.81 14.36 13.66
N GLY A 99 7.38 13.20 13.95
CA GLY A 99 8.42 13.01 14.96
C GLY A 99 9.82 13.48 14.56
N ARG A 100 10.03 13.99 13.33
CA ARG A 100 11.33 14.41 12.82
C ARG A 100 11.57 15.91 12.97
N PRO A 101 12.85 16.31 13.12
CA PRO A 101 13.22 17.75 13.15
C PRO A 101 12.89 18.45 11.83
N ASP A 102 12.59 19.74 11.90
CA ASP A 102 12.43 20.59 10.73
C ASP A 102 13.72 20.65 9.90
N ALA A 103 13.60 20.80 8.57
CA ALA A 103 14.72 20.92 7.64
C ALA A 103 15.79 19.85 7.83
N SER A 104 15.38 18.58 8.03
CA SER A 104 16.29 17.45 8.28
C SER A 104 16.39 16.47 7.10
N ALA A 105 15.59 16.63 6.05
CA ALA A 105 15.64 15.83 4.84
C ALA A 105 15.83 16.69 3.59
N ASP A 106 16.41 16.11 2.56
CA ASP A 106 16.58 16.74 1.24
C ASP A 106 15.54 16.21 0.26
N VAL A 107 15.09 14.96 0.44
CA VAL A 107 14.11 14.27 -0.39
C VAL A 107 13.09 13.57 0.49
N VAL A 108 11.80 13.69 0.17
CA VAL A 108 10.70 12.90 0.74
C VAL A 108 9.84 12.38 -0.41
N TYR A 109 9.58 11.08 -0.44
CA TYR A 109 8.73 10.47 -1.46
C TYR A 109 7.77 9.43 -0.89
N MET A 110 6.66 9.20 -1.61
CA MET A 110 5.59 8.28 -1.25
C MET A 110 5.09 7.59 -2.53
N ASP A 111 5.12 6.25 -2.54
CA ASP A 111 4.42 5.43 -3.54
C ASP A 111 3.15 4.87 -2.91
N LEU A 112 2.06 5.65 -3.03
CA LEU A 112 0.82 5.39 -2.31
C LEU A 112 -0.01 4.28 -2.96
N GLY A 113 -0.49 3.38 -2.15
CA GLY A 113 -1.37 2.30 -2.59
C GLY A 113 -1.06 0.98 -1.92
N VAL A 114 -1.36 -0.12 -2.61
CA VAL A 114 -1.09 -1.49 -2.17
C VAL A 114 0.19 -2.00 -2.82
N SER A 115 1.08 -2.57 -2.03
CA SER A 115 2.29 -3.18 -2.54
C SER A 115 2.03 -4.53 -3.22
N SER A 116 2.92 -4.92 -4.15
CA SER A 116 2.86 -6.23 -4.79
C SER A 116 2.87 -7.37 -3.79
N MET A 117 3.69 -7.26 -2.73
CA MET A 117 3.76 -8.29 -1.69
C MET A 117 2.44 -8.46 -0.92
N GLN A 118 1.63 -7.40 -0.76
CA GLN A 118 0.30 -7.47 -0.14
C GLN A 118 -0.71 -8.15 -1.07
N LEU A 119 -0.62 -7.92 -2.38
CA LEU A 119 -1.47 -8.57 -3.38
C LEU A 119 -1.12 -10.06 -3.56
N ASP A 120 0.16 -10.41 -3.46
CA ASP A 120 0.64 -11.79 -3.63
C ASP A 120 0.32 -12.68 -2.43
N ARG A 121 0.22 -12.10 -1.23
CA ARG A 121 -0.21 -12.79 -0.01
C ARG A 121 -1.73 -12.89 0.05
N ARG A 122 -2.27 -13.95 -0.55
CA ARG A 122 -3.72 -14.15 -0.73
C ARG A 122 -4.50 -14.02 0.57
N GLU A 123 -3.96 -14.52 1.69
CA GLU A 123 -4.57 -14.48 3.02
C GLU A 123 -4.82 -13.08 3.58
N ARG A 124 -4.20 -12.04 2.98
CA ARG A 124 -4.37 -10.64 3.39
C ARG A 124 -5.65 -10.00 2.85
N GLY A 125 -6.34 -10.62 1.90
CA GLY A 125 -7.63 -10.17 1.39
C GLY A 125 -7.64 -8.91 0.52
N PHE A 126 -6.49 -8.42 0.05
CA PHE A 126 -6.42 -7.24 -0.83
C PHE A 126 -6.93 -7.50 -2.24
N SER A 127 -6.88 -8.76 -2.70
CA SER A 127 -7.23 -9.11 -4.06
C SER A 127 -8.66 -9.65 -4.18
N TYR A 128 -9.39 -9.15 -5.15
CA TYR A 128 -10.70 -9.70 -5.57
C TYR A 128 -10.58 -10.91 -6.50
N ALA A 129 -9.36 -11.28 -6.91
CA ALA A 129 -9.11 -12.39 -7.83
C ALA A 129 -9.10 -13.76 -7.13
N TYR A 130 -8.94 -13.78 -5.82
CA TYR A 130 -8.85 -14.99 -5.01
C TYR A 130 -9.84 -14.93 -3.86
N ASP A 131 -10.33 -16.09 -3.46
CA ASP A 131 -11.13 -16.20 -2.26
C ASP A 131 -10.23 -16.31 -1.02
N ALA A 132 -10.36 -15.33 -0.10
CA ALA A 132 -9.52 -15.15 1.07
C ALA A 132 -10.32 -14.54 2.23
N PRO A 133 -9.80 -14.49 3.47
CA PRO A 133 -10.38 -13.66 4.52
C PRO A 133 -10.55 -12.21 4.06
N LEU A 134 -11.68 -11.59 4.39
CA LEU A 134 -11.99 -10.21 4.02
C LEU A 134 -11.34 -9.24 5.02
N ASP A 135 -10.01 -9.18 5.03
CA ASP A 135 -9.23 -8.39 6.01
C ASP A 135 -8.85 -7.01 5.49
N MET A 136 -7.93 -6.90 4.52
CA MET A 136 -7.40 -5.70 3.89
C MET A 136 -6.57 -4.77 4.81
N ARG A 137 -6.22 -5.13 6.02
CA ARG A 137 -5.34 -4.33 6.88
C ARG A 137 -3.89 -4.42 6.42
N MET A 138 -3.21 -3.30 6.29
CA MET A 138 -1.76 -3.26 6.03
C MET A 138 -0.96 -3.66 7.28
N ASP A 139 -1.40 -3.22 8.46
CA ASP A 139 -0.95 -3.75 9.74
C ASP A 139 -2.00 -4.74 10.29
N PRO A 140 -1.71 -6.06 10.30
CA PRO A 140 -2.69 -7.06 10.73
C PRO A 140 -3.04 -7.00 12.24
N GLU A 141 -2.25 -6.28 13.04
CA GLU A 141 -2.49 -6.12 14.48
C GLU A 141 -3.33 -4.88 14.80
N ALA A 142 -3.53 -3.98 13.84
CA ALA A 142 -4.21 -2.70 14.06
C ALA A 142 -5.55 -2.59 13.31
N GLY A 143 -6.41 -1.75 13.85
CA GLY A 143 -7.63 -1.29 13.18
C GLY A 143 -8.73 -2.34 13.03
N VAL A 144 -9.69 -2.01 12.16
CA VAL A 144 -10.84 -2.84 11.80
C VAL A 144 -10.61 -3.49 10.43
N THR A 145 -11.17 -4.66 10.21
CA THR A 145 -11.08 -5.37 8.94
C THR A 145 -12.11 -4.84 7.93
N ALA A 146 -11.93 -5.16 6.67
CA ALA A 146 -12.95 -4.90 5.65
C ALA A 146 -14.25 -5.68 5.94
N ALA A 147 -14.16 -6.88 6.54
CA ALA A 147 -15.31 -7.64 7.00
C ALA A 147 -16.09 -6.87 8.08
N ASP A 148 -15.40 -6.27 9.06
CA ASP A 148 -16.06 -5.46 10.08
C ASP A 148 -16.82 -4.30 9.47
N LEU A 149 -16.23 -3.57 8.52
CA LEU A 149 -16.89 -2.45 7.85
C LEU A 149 -18.17 -2.88 7.12
N VAL A 150 -18.10 -3.92 6.28
CA VAL A 150 -19.28 -4.34 5.50
C VAL A 150 -20.36 -4.98 6.39
N ASN A 151 -19.99 -5.56 7.53
CA ASN A 151 -20.93 -6.17 8.46
C ASN A 151 -21.59 -5.18 9.42
N THR A 152 -20.95 -4.04 9.72
CA THR A 152 -21.44 -3.12 10.78
C THR A 152 -21.97 -1.79 10.25
N LEU A 153 -21.34 -1.20 9.22
CA LEU A 153 -21.72 0.12 8.74
C LEU A 153 -23.13 0.14 8.14
N SER A 154 -23.81 1.29 8.27
CA SER A 154 -25.11 1.51 7.65
C SER A 154 -25.03 1.53 6.12
N GLN A 155 -26.19 1.42 5.46
CA GLN A 155 -26.26 1.51 4.00
C GLN A 155 -25.74 2.86 3.49
N ASP A 156 -26.03 3.94 4.20
CA ASP A 156 -25.62 5.29 3.77
C ASP A 156 -24.13 5.49 3.93
N GLU A 157 -23.52 5.02 5.03
CA GLU A 157 -22.04 5.04 5.23
C GLU A 157 -21.32 4.23 4.14
N LEU A 158 -21.77 3.00 3.86
CA LEU A 158 -21.20 2.19 2.78
C LEU A 158 -21.36 2.86 1.40
N THR A 159 -22.52 3.50 1.15
CA THR A 159 -22.74 4.24 -0.09
C THR A 159 -21.76 5.38 -0.25
N ASP A 160 -21.52 6.14 0.81
CA ASP A 160 -20.58 7.26 0.81
C ASP A 160 -19.13 6.81 0.63
N ILE A 161 -18.72 5.73 1.30
CA ILE A 161 -17.40 5.11 1.14
C ILE A 161 -17.18 4.71 -0.33
N PHE A 162 -18.09 3.94 -0.90
CA PHE A 162 -17.93 3.45 -2.28
C PHE A 162 -17.97 4.59 -3.32
N ARG A 163 -18.74 5.63 -3.06
CA ARG A 163 -18.81 6.81 -3.93
C ARG A 163 -17.54 7.67 -3.83
N ARG A 164 -17.09 8.00 -2.61
CA ARG A 164 -15.99 8.94 -2.37
C ARG A 164 -14.63 8.33 -2.70
N TYR A 165 -14.38 7.10 -2.26
CA TYR A 165 -13.06 6.47 -2.34
C TYR A 165 -12.92 5.46 -3.49
N GLY A 166 -14.05 4.96 -3.99
CA GLY A 166 -14.09 4.04 -5.13
C GLY A 166 -14.57 4.67 -6.43
N GLU A 167 -15.14 5.89 -6.39
CA GLU A 167 -15.82 6.49 -7.54
C GLU A 167 -16.86 5.54 -8.17
N GLU A 168 -17.50 4.70 -7.31
CA GLU A 168 -18.40 3.65 -7.76
C GLU A 168 -19.79 4.22 -8.06
N ARG A 169 -20.19 4.11 -9.33
CA ARG A 169 -21.48 4.65 -9.81
C ARG A 169 -22.69 3.90 -9.24
N PHE A 170 -22.53 2.62 -8.91
CA PHE A 170 -23.56 1.76 -8.35
C PHE A 170 -23.47 1.64 -6.83
N SER A 171 -22.77 2.59 -6.16
CA SER A 171 -22.50 2.59 -4.73
C SER A 171 -23.73 2.28 -3.88
N ARG A 172 -24.88 2.94 -4.15
CA ARG A 172 -26.12 2.74 -3.40
C ARG A 172 -26.73 1.35 -3.61
N GLN A 173 -26.69 0.83 -4.84
CA GLN A 173 -27.20 -0.52 -5.15
C GLN A 173 -26.34 -1.59 -4.47
N ILE A 174 -25.03 -1.42 -4.51
CA ILE A 174 -24.05 -2.32 -3.87
C ILE A 174 -24.24 -2.29 -2.35
N ALA A 175 -24.26 -1.10 -1.74
CA ALA A 175 -24.46 -0.94 -0.30
C ALA A 175 -25.76 -1.60 0.18
N ARG A 176 -26.88 -1.38 -0.56
CA ARG A 176 -28.15 -2.04 -0.27
C ARG A 176 -28.05 -3.56 -0.36
N ALA A 177 -27.36 -4.08 -1.37
CA ALA A 177 -27.18 -5.52 -1.55
C ALA A 177 -26.34 -6.13 -0.42
N ILE A 178 -25.28 -5.45 0.03
CA ILE A 178 -24.45 -5.85 1.16
C ILE A 178 -25.30 -5.91 2.43
N VAL A 179 -26.03 -4.83 2.77
CA VAL A 179 -26.85 -4.78 4.00
C VAL A 179 -27.93 -5.86 4.01
N ARG A 180 -28.55 -6.16 2.86
CA ARG A 180 -29.52 -7.26 2.74
C ARG A 180 -28.83 -8.63 2.96
N ARG A 181 -27.69 -8.87 2.28
CA ARG A 181 -27.00 -10.16 2.32
C ARG A 181 -26.45 -10.48 3.72
N ARG A 182 -25.86 -9.50 4.44
CA ARG A 182 -25.32 -9.71 5.78
C ARG A 182 -26.38 -10.06 6.82
N ALA A 183 -27.64 -9.67 6.61
CA ALA A 183 -28.75 -10.05 7.49
C ALA A 183 -29.05 -11.56 7.45
N GLU A 184 -28.69 -12.24 6.37
CA GLU A 184 -28.83 -13.68 6.21
C GLU A 184 -27.57 -14.42 6.70
N GLN A 185 -26.40 -13.90 6.33
CA GLN A 185 -25.09 -14.44 6.70
C GLN A 185 -24.03 -13.34 6.65
N PRO A 186 -23.22 -13.13 7.69
CA PRO A 186 -22.10 -12.18 7.67
C PRO A 186 -21.12 -12.44 6.54
N PHE A 187 -20.40 -11.40 6.14
CA PHE A 187 -19.28 -11.50 5.21
C PHE A 187 -18.02 -11.91 5.98
N GLU A 188 -17.37 -12.94 5.52
CA GLU A 188 -16.10 -13.42 6.07
C GLU A 188 -15.00 -13.46 5.00
N ARG A 189 -15.41 -13.63 3.73
CA ARG A 189 -14.49 -13.86 2.64
C ARG A 189 -14.64 -12.87 1.50
N THR A 190 -13.56 -12.65 0.78
CA THR A 190 -13.54 -11.77 -0.40
C THR A 190 -14.49 -12.25 -1.50
N GLY A 191 -14.62 -13.58 -1.67
CA GLY A 191 -15.55 -14.18 -2.64
C GLY A 191 -17.00 -13.79 -2.39
N ASP A 192 -17.46 -13.80 -1.14
CA ASP A 192 -18.81 -13.39 -0.76
C ASP A 192 -19.11 -11.94 -1.20
N LEU A 193 -18.14 -11.04 -0.97
CA LEU A 193 -18.26 -9.65 -1.36
C LEU A 193 -18.26 -9.48 -2.89
N VAL A 194 -17.37 -10.19 -3.58
CA VAL A 194 -17.29 -10.16 -5.05
C VAL A 194 -18.60 -10.59 -5.69
N GLU A 195 -19.23 -11.67 -5.19
CA GLU A 195 -20.50 -12.15 -5.69
C GLU A 195 -21.63 -11.12 -5.52
N VAL A 196 -21.74 -10.52 -4.35
CA VAL A 196 -22.76 -9.50 -4.07
C VAL A 196 -22.56 -8.25 -4.91
N VAL A 197 -21.33 -7.76 -5.04
CA VAL A 197 -21.01 -6.61 -5.89
C VAL A 197 -21.38 -6.90 -7.34
N ARG A 198 -20.98 -8.06 -7.87
CA ARG A 198 -21.27 -8.48 -9.23
C ARG A 198 -22.79 -8.58 -9.48
N ALA A 199 -23.54 -9.13 -8.53
CA ALA A 199 -25.00 -9.26 -8.65
C ALA A 199 -25.70 -7.90 -8.62
N ALA A 200 -25.22 -6.93 -7.85
CA ALA A 200 -25.79 -5.59 -7.72
C ALA A 200 -25.59 -4.72 -8.97
N ILE A 201 -24.55 -4.95 -9.76
CA ILE A 201 -24.24 -4.18 -10.97
C ILE A 201 -25.04 -4.75 -12.17
N PRO A 202 -25.74 -3.91 -12.97
CA PRO A 202 -26.46 -4.35 -14.15
C PRO A 202 -25.58 -5.10 -15.15
N ALA A 203 -26.07 -6.22 -15.71
CA ALA A 203 -25.31 -7.12 -16.57
C ALA A 203 -24.54 -6.41 -17.72
N PRO A 204 -25.10 -5.43 -18.46
CA PRO A 204 -24.39 -4.73 -19.52
C PRO A 204 -23.18 -3.91 -19.02
N ARG A 205 -23.10 -3.61 -17.72
CA ARG A 205 -22.05 -2.82 -17.09
C ARG A 205 -20.99 -3.63 -16.36
N ARG A 206 -21.18 -4.96 -16.26
CA ARG A 206 -20.22 -5.88 -15.60
C ARG A 206 -18.95 -6.11 -16.41
N PHE A 207 -18.98 -5.82 -17.72
CA PHE A 207 -17.92 -6.10 -18.69
C PHE A 207 -17.27 -4.79 -19.21
N GLY A 208 -17.34 -3.71 -18.42
CA GLY A 208 -16.70 -2.43 -18.74
C GLY A 208 -15.21 -2.40 -18.32
N ASP A 209 -14.74 -1.22 -17.91
CA ASP A 209 -13.32 -0.92 -17.59
C ASP A 209 -12.79 -1.67 -16.35
N GLY A 210 -12.63 -3.00 -16.45
CA GLY A 210 -12.05 -3.85 -15.41
C GLY A 210 -13.06 -4.64 -14.57
N HIS A 211 -12.55 -5.27 -13.51
CA HIS A 211 -13.34 -6.15 -12.66
C HIS A 211 -14.37 -5.35 -11.82
N PRO A 212 -15.65 -5.78 -11.74
CA PRO A 212 -16.71 -5.05 -11.04
C PRO A 212 -16.40 -4.70 -9.57
N ALA A 213 -15.68 -5.57 -8.86
CA ALA A 213 -15.32 -5.35 -7.46
C ALA A 213 -14.13 -4.40 -7.25
N LYS A 214 -13.36 -4.04 -8.30
CA LYS A 214 -12.13 -3.24 -8.18
C LYS A 214 -12.32 -1.98 -7.33
N ARG A 215 -13.35 -1.20 -7.65
CA ARG A 215 -13.65 0.08 -6.99
C ARG A 215 -14.11 -0.08 -5.54
N VAL A 216 -14.87 -1.14 -5.26
CA VAL A 216 -15.34 -1.45 -3.91
C VAL A 216 -14.17 -1.89 -3.03
N PHE A 217 -13.28 -2.74 -3.54
CA PHE A 217 -12.07 -3.17 -2.83
C PHE A 217 -11.13 -1.99 -2.56
N GLN A 218 -10.91 -1.12 -3.55
CA GLN A 218 -10.14 0.11 -3.35
C GLN A 218 -10.74 0.99 -2.26
N ALA A 219 -12.05 1.21 -2.27
CA ALA A 219 -12.73 2.05 -1.30
C ALA A 219 -12.60 1.48 0.13
N LEU A 220 -12.82 0.18 0.30
CA LEU A 220 -12.67 -0.49 1.59
C LEU A 220 -11.22 -0.43 2.08
N ARG A 221 -10.23 -0.71 1.22
CA ARG A 221 -8.82 -0.64 1.56
C ARG A 221 -8.43 0.76 2.08
N ILE A 222 -8.85 1.80 1.38
CA ILE A 222 -8.58 3.19 1.78
C ILE A 222 -9.12 3.48 3.18
N VAL A 223 -10.34 3.02 3.49
CA VAL A 223 -10.95 3.25 4.80
C VAL A 223 -10.33 2.38 5.88
N VAL A 224 -10.12 1.09 5.63
CA VAL A 224 -9.49 0.14 6.57
C VAL A 224 -8.12 0.66 7.04
N ASN A 225 -7.37 1.27 6.11
CA ASN A 225 -6.01 1.71 6.37
C ASN A 225 -5.88 3.22 6.58
N GLU A 226 -6.99 3.97 6.63
CA GLU A 226 -6.99 5.43 6.83
C GLU A 226 -6.03 6.16 5.87
N GLU A 227 -5.92 5.66 4.60
CA GLU A 227 -4.85 6.07 3.69
C GLU A 227 -4.86 7.57 3.38
N LEU A 228 -6.05 8.16 3.18
CA LEU A 228 -6.17 9.58 2.85
C LEU A 228 -5.98 10.48 4.08
N ASP A 229 -6.42 10.04 5.27
CA ASP A 229 -6.20 10.76 6.51
C ASP A 229 -4.70 10.79 6.86
N ALA A 230 -4.00 9.67 6.66
CA ALA A 230 -2.55 9.60 6.80
C ALA A 230 -1.84 10.57 5.83
N LEU A 231 -2.26 10.60 4.55
CA LEU A 231 -1.71 11.53 3.56
C LEU A 231 -1.95 13.00 3.93
N GLU A 232 -3.18 13.33 4.37
CA GLU A 232 -3.54 14.71 4.78
C GLU A 232 -2.66 15.19 5.95
N ARG A 233 -2.37 14.32 6.92
CA ARG A 233 -1.45 14.62 8.04
C ARG A 233 0.01 14.67 7.60
N ALA A 234 0.41 13.82 6.65
CA ALA A 234 1.79 13.69 6.23
C ALA A 234 2.29 14.86 5.37
N LEU A 235 1.44 15.42 4.49
CA LEU A 235 1.86 16.47 3.55
C LEU A 235 2.45 17.72 4.25
N PRO A 236 1.80 18.31 5.28
CA PRO A 236 2.38 19.42 6.01
C PRO A 236 3.68 19.04 6.74
N ALA A 237 3.74 17.81 7.28
CA ALA A 237 4.93 17.31 7.96
C ALA A 237 6.10 17.10 6.99
N ALA A 238 5.85 16.58 5.78
CA ALA A 238 6.84 16.43 4.73
C ALA A 238 7.44 17.77 4.30
N VAL A 239 6.57 18.77 4.06
CA VAL A 239 7.04 20.13 3.69
C VAL A 239 7.91 20.74 4.80
N ARG A 240 7.52 20.59 6.07
CA ARG A 240 8.29 21.07 7.20
C ARG A 240 9.65 20.38 7.33
N LEU A 241 9.69 19.08 7.00
CA LEU A 241 10.88 18.26 7.09
C LEU A 241 11.92 18.62 6.02
N LEU A 242 11.48 19.05 4.85
CA LEU A 242 12.38 19.39 3.74
C LEU A 242 13.23 20.63 4.05
N ARG A 243 14.51 20.55 3.66
CA ARG A 243 15.41 21.70 3.60
C ARG A 243 15.01 22.65 2.49
N PRO A 244 15.41 23.91 2.53
CA PRO A 244 15.24 24.82 1.39
C PRO A 244 15.87 24.23 0.11
N GLY A 245 15.05 24.02 -0.91
CA GLY A 245 15.43 23.42 -2.19
C GLY A 245 15.22 21.91 -2.30
N GLY A 246 14.71 21.27 -1.24
CA GLY A 246 14.27 19.88 -1.25
C GLY A 246 12.86 19.72 -1.81
#